data_3bfadeb8679de1396688d5de9e67b90c
#
_entry.id   3bfadeb8679de1396688d5de9e67b90c
#
_cell.length_a   1.000
_cell.length_b   1.000
_cell.length_c   1.000
_cell.angle_alpha   90.00
_cell.angle_beta   90.00
_cell.angle_gamma   90.00
#
_symmetry.space_group_name_H-M   'P 1'
#
loop_
_entity.id
_entity.type
_entity.pdbx_description
1 polymer ?
#
loop_
_entity_poly.entity_id
_entity_poly.type
_entity_poly.pdbx_seq_one_letter_code
_entity_poly.pdbx_strand_id
1 'polypeptide(L)'
;MPIHGFEGYNPGQSDCQSAHDRPLMTDFIDAEGFRANVGIVLIRDDRQVLLGGRTGGRGWQFPQGGVRRNESPEQALYRELQEEIGLERADVEMLASTRNWLRYRLPRQYVRRNTDPPCIGQKQRWFLLRLISSEDRVHFDATKEPEFESSRWVDYWTPVREVIYFKRAVYARALDELARSAFPHDPPQLPEWSTQEKNLRNIANRRKRMDGSG
;
A
#
# COMPACT_ATOMS: atom_id res chain seq x y z
N MET A 1 59.71 -19.06 16.97
CA MET A 1 58.59 -18.10 17.02
C MET A 1 58.07 -17.94 15.60
N PRO A 2 56.89 -18.45 15.25
CA PRO A 2 56.30 -18.24 13.93
C PRO A 2 55.40 -17.00 13.99
N ILE A 3 55.49 -16.20 12.97
CA ILE A 3 54.74 -15.01 12.62
C ILE A 3 53.37 -15.42 12.09
N HIS A 4 52.29 -14.94 12.72
CA HIS A 4 50.92 -15.16 12.23
C HIS A 4 50.64 -14.22 11.06
N GLY A 5 50.17 -14.83 9.96
CA GLY A 5 49.71 -14.15 8.78
C GLY A 5 48.40 -13.37 9.00
N PHE A 6 48.34 -12.20 8.41
CA PHE A 6 47.15 -11.40 8.23
C PHE A 6 46.23 -12.06 7.19
N GLU A 7 45.09 -12.60 7.61
CA GLU A 7 44.02 -12.96 6.69
C GLU A 7 43.23 -11.73 6.29
N GLY A 8 43.08 -11.57 5.00
CA GLY A 8 42.46 -10.43 4.36
C GLY A 8 40.97 -10.27 4.66
N TYR A 9 40.59 -9.09 5.07
CA TYR A 9 39.24 -8.61 5.12
C TYR A 9 38.74 -8.40 3.68
N ASN A 10 37.72 -9.16 3.27
CA ASN A 10 37.06 -9.04 1.97
C ASN A 10 35.75 -8.22 2.15
N PRO A 11 35.69 -6.93 1.74
CA PRO A 11 34.49 -6.12 1.82
C PRO A 11 33.69 -6.24 0.52
N GLY A 12 32.92 -7.32 0.38
CA GLY A 12 32.21 -7.51 -0.88
C GLY A 12 31.10 -8.54 -0.88
N GLN A 13 30.27 -8.52 0.15
CA GLN A 13 28.94 -9.13 0.07
C GLN A 13 28.00 -8.31 0.96
N SER A 14 27.46 -7.25 0.39
CA SER A 14 26.34 -6.53 0.98
C SER A 14 25.10 -7.41 0.81
N ASP A 15 24.62 -7.92 1.94
CA ASP A 15 23.36 -8.65 2.08
C ASP A 15 22.17 -7.78 1.68
N CYS A 16 21.85 -7.83 0.39
CA CYS A 16 20.64 -7.24 -0.19
C CYS A 16 19.49 -8.26 -0.24
N GLN A 17 19.42 -9.21 0.71
CA GLN A 17 18.52 -10.37 0.67
C GLN A 17 17.42 -10.40 1.73
N SER A 18 17.24 -9.41 2.60
CA SER A 18 16.36 -9.57 3.78
C SER A 18 14.97 -8.96 3.75
N ALA A 19 14.42 -8.56 2.59
CA ALA A 19 13.07 -7.98 2.54
C ALA A 19 12.07 -8.72 1.64
N HIS A 20 12.37 -9.95 1.15
CA HIS A 20 11.60 -10.59 0.09
C HIS A 20 11.13 -12.02 0.34
N ASP A 21 11.41 -12.61 1.50
CA ASP A 21 10.99 -14.00 1.81
C ASP A 21 9.79 -14.08 2.77
N ARG A 22 8.70 -13.36 2.49
CA ARG A 22 7.40 -13.91 2.89
C ARG A 22 7.08 -15.03 1.88
N PRO A 23 6.74 -16.23 2.34
CA PRO A 23 6.47 -17.34 1.44
C PRO A 23 5.40 -16.94 0.43
N LEU A 24 5.80 -16.89 -0.85
CA LEU A 24 4.99 -16.51 -2.01
C LEU A 24 3.78 -17.44 -2.24
N MET A 25 3.64 -18.50 -1.44
CA MET A 25 2.63 -19.56 -1.59
C MET A 25 1.23 -19.17 -1.08
N THR A 26 1.04 -18.01 -0.45
CA THR A 26 -0.27 -17.62 0.13
C THR A 26 -0.98 -16.52 -0.65
N ASP A 27 -0.28 -15.74 -1.47
CA ASP A 27 -0.86 -14.63 -2.22
C ASP A 27 -1.68 -15.12 -3.43
N PHE A 28 -2.90 -14.60 -3.57
CA PHE A 28 -3.71 -14.88 -4.75
C PHE A 28 -3.35 -13.93 -5.89
N ILE A 29 -2.71 -14.46 -6.94
CA ILE A 29 -2.48 -13.76 -8.21
C ILE A 29 -3.46 -14.35 -9.22
N ASP A 30 -4.25 -13.48 -9.88
CA ASP A 30 -5.19 -13.91 -10.91
C ASP A 30 -4.52 -14.23 -12.25
N ALA A 31 -5.28 -14.80 -13.19
CA ALA A 31 -4.78 -15.16 -14.53
C ALA A 31 -4.27 -13.97 -15.35
N GLU A 32 -4.67 -12.73 -15.00
CA GLU A 32 -4.19 -11.50 -15.61
C GLU A 32 -2.89 -10.98 -14.98
N GLY A 33 -2.35 -11.67 -13.95
CA GLY A 33 -1.13 -11.32 -13.24
C GLY A 33 -1.31 -10.23 -12.17
N PHE A 34 -2.55 -9.99 -11.68
CA PHE A 34 -2.77 -9.05 -10.60
C PHE A 34 -2.90 -9.77 -9.26
N ARG A 35 -2.06 -9.37 -8.28
CA ARG A 35 -2.18 -9.82 -6.90
C ARG A 35 -3.37 -9.15 -6.23
N ALA A 36 -4.27 -9.95 -5.64
CA ALA A 36 -5.36 -9.42 -4.84
C ALA A 36 -4.82 -8.83 -3.52
N ASN A 37 -5.34 -7.67 -3.15
CA ASN A 37 -4.86 -6.91 -2.00
C ASN A 37 -6.00 -6.09 -1.38
N VAL A 38 -5.92 -5.80 -0.09
CA VAL A 38 -6.79 -4.85 0.60
C VAL A 38 -6.02 -3.60 0.98
N GLY A 39 -6.67 -2.45 0.94
CA GLY A 39 -6.15 -1.19 1.44
C GLY A 39 -7.06 -0.64 2.52
N ILE A 40 -6.49 -0.05 3.56
CA ILE A 40 -7.18 0.41 4.76
C ILE A 40 -7.03 1.92 4.88
N VAL A 41 -8.16 2.64 4.83
CA VAL A 41 -8.23 4.05 5.16
C VAL A 41 -8.82 4.15 6.56
N LEU A 42 -7.97 4.35 7.57
CA LEU A 42 -8.40 4.57 8.94
C LEU A 42 -8.55 6.07 9.17
N ILE A 43 -9.76 6.50 9.58
CA ILE A 43 -10.10 7.91 9.80
C ILE A 43 -10.49 8.17 11.26
N ARG A 44 -10.17 9.36 11.76
CA ARG A 44 -10.64 9.88 13.06
C ARG A 44 -11.79 10.88 12.87
N ASP A 45 -12.43 11.25 13.99
CA ASP A 45 -13.51 12.25 14.00
C ASP A 45 -13.06 13.66 13.59
N ASP A 46 -11.78 13.99 13.77
CA ASP A 46 -11.17 15.23 13.30
C ASP A 46 -10.88 15.27 11.79
N ARG A 47 -11.35 14.27 11.04
CA ARG A 47 -11.24 14.12 9.59
C ARG A 47 -9.82 13.74 9.07
N GLN A 48 -8.88 13.44 9.97
CA GLN A 48 -7.56 12.98 9.58
C GLN A 48 -7.53 11.48 9.31
N VAL A 49 -6.60 11.04 8.44
CA VAL A 49 -6.38 9.64 8.10
C VAL A 49 -4.98 9.19 8.50
N LEU A 50 -4.85 7.93 8.92
CA LEU A 50 -3.58 7.36 9.36
C LEU A 50 -2.71 6.98 8.18
N LEU A 51 -1.45 7.43 8.17
CA LEU A 51 -0.38 6.91 7.33
C LEU A 51 0.68 6.20 8.15
N GLY A 52 1.09 5.01 7.70
CA GLY A 52 2.24 4.29 8.21
C GLY A 52 3.53 4.71 7.51
N GLY A 53 4.58 5.00 8.30
CA GLY A 53 5.94 5.19 7.83
C GLY A 53 6.61 3.83 7.69
N ARG A 54 6.99 3.46 6.47
CA ARG A 54 7.54 2.14 6.19
C ARG A 54 8.94 1.97 6.77
N THR A 55 9.17 0.83 7.39
CA THR A 55 10.47 0.45 7.96
C THR A 55 11.64 0.70 7.00
N GLY A 56 12.71 1.29 7.51
CA GLY A 56 13.90 1.64 6.73
C GLY A 56 13.72 2.85 5.82
N GLY A 57 12.86 3.80 6.16
CA GLY A 57 12.69 5.07 5.45
C GLY A 57 12.10 4.93 4.05
N ARG A 58 11.35 3.87 3.77
CA ARG A 58 10.81 3.55 2.43
C ARG A 58 9.57 4.36 2.04
N GLY A 59 9.30 5.46 2.73
CA GLY A 59 8.19 6.35 2.47
C GLY A 59 6.91 6.00 3.23
N TRP A 60 5.84 6.68 2.89
CA TRP A 60 4.55 6.63 3.58
C TRP A 60 3.51 5.91 2.76
N GLN A 61 2.66 5.12 3.42
CA GLN A 61 1.52 4.48 2.77
C GLN A 61 0.39 4.19 3.76
N PHE A 62 -0.80 3.92 3.24
CA PHE A 62 -1.88 3.31 4.00
C PHE A 62 -1.54 1.86 4.36
N PRO A 63 -2.02 1.35 5.51
CA PRO A 63 -2.00 -0.08 5.80
C PRO A 63 -2.66 -0.86 4.66
N GLN A 64 -2.03 -1.96 4.25
CA GLN A 64 -2.47 -2.74 3.10
C GLN A 64 -1.79 -4.09 3.02
N GLY A 65 -2.51 -5.14 2.66
CA GLY A 65 -1.89 -6.44 2.50
C GLY A 65 -2.57 -7.38 1.53
N GLY A 66 -1.96 -8.52 1.30
CA GLY A 66 -2.44 -9.51 0.34
C GLY A 66 -3.66 -10.28 0.82
N VAL A 67 -4.60 -10.53 -0.09
CA VAL A 67 -5.68 -11.49 0.14
C VAL A 67 -5.12 -12.89 -0.12
N ARG A 68 -5.24 -13.77 0.86
CA ARG A 68 -4.78 -15.16 0.78
C ARG A 68 -5.77 -16.00 -0.04
N ARG A 69 -5.31 -17.15 -0.55
CA ARG A 69 -6.22 -18.11 -1.18
C ARG A 69 -7.25 -18.59 -0.13
N ASN A 70 -8.52 -18.60 -0.48
CA ASN A 70 -9.65 -18.92 0.39
C ASN A 70 -9.95 -17.90 1.51
N GLU A 71 -9.41 -16.69 1.42
CA GLU A 71 -9.70 -15.57 2.31
C GLU A 71 -10.61 -14.56 1.59
N SER A 72 -11.66 -14.09 2.26
CA SER A 72 -12.43 -12.95 1.71
C SER A 72 -11.66 -11.65 1.88
N PRO A 73 -11.95 -10.60 1.08
CA PRO A 73 -11.34 -9.29 1.27
C PRO A 73 -11.57 -8.70 2.67
N GLU A 74 -12.72 -9.00 3.30
CA GLU A 74 -13.01 -8.52 4.64
C GLU A 74 -12.21 -9.28 5.71
N GLN A 75 -11.99 -10.59 5.53
CA GLN A 75 -11.09 -11.35 6.41
C GLN A 75 -9.65 -10.85 6.31
N ALA A 76 -9.19 -10.59 5.08
CA ALA A 76 -7.86 -9.99 4.85
C ALA A 76 -7.73 -8.61 5.49
N LEU A 77 -8.79 -7.78 5.42
CA LEU A 77 -8.84 -6.46 6.05
C LEU A 77 -8.50 -6.55 7.54
N TYR A 78 -9.25 -7.37 8.31
CA TYR A 78 -9.06 -7.42 9.77
C TYR A 78 -7.74 -8.10 10.17
N ARG A 79 -7.27 -9.06 9.39
CA ARG A 79 -5.95 -9.66 9.61
C ARG A 79 -4.83 -8.64 9.39
N GLU A 80 -4.85 -7.90 8.28
CA GLU A 80 -3.84 -6.87 7.97
C GLU A 80 -3.94 -5.69 8.95
N LEU A 81 -5.15 -5.32 9.41
CA LEU A 81 -5.37 -4.31 10.43
C LEU A 81 -4.61 -4.68 11.71
N GLN A 82 -4.73 -5.94 12.15
CA GLN A 82 -4.04 -6.43 13.34
C GLN A 82 -2.53 -6.59 13.09
N GLU A 83 -2.13 -7.20 11.97
CA GLU A 83 -0.72 -7.47 11.66
C GLU A 83 0.11 -6.18 11.49
N GLU A 84 -0.45 -5.14 10.86
CA GLU A 84 0.30 -3.93 10.50
C GLU A 84 0.19 -2.78 11.50
N ILE A 85 -0.96 -2.63 12.18
CA ILE A 85 -1.20 -1.48 13.08
C ILE A 85 -1.79 -1.88 14.44
N GLY A 86 -1.84 -3.18 14.76
CA GLY A 86 -2.20 -3.69 16.08
C GLY A 86 -3.67 -3.58 16.48
N LEU A 87 -4.53 -3.05 15.59
CA LEU A 87 -5.95 -2.86 15.90
C LEU A 87 -6.77 -4.11 15.59
N GLU A 88 -7.76 -4.35 16.43
CA GLU A 88 -8.73 -5.41 16.26
C GLU A 88 -10.05 -4.89 15.65
N ARG A 89 -10.93 -5.82 15.26
CA ARG A 89 -12.27 -5.45 14.74
C ARG A 89 -13.07 -4.59 15.71
N ALA A 90 -12.91 -4.78 17.01
CA ALA A 90 -13.61 -4.02 18.06
C ALA A 90 -13.11 -2.59 18.20
N ASP A 91 -11.93 -2.26 17.67
CA ASP A 91 -11.34 -0.93 17.73
C ASP A 91 -11.83 0.02 16.63
N VAL A 92 -12.56 -0.53 15.65
CA VAL A 92 -12.94 0.20 14.44
C VAL A 92 -14.38 -0.05 14.01
N GLU A 93 -14.97 0.94 13.37
CA GLU A 93 -16.27 0.85 12.69
C GLU A 93 -16.03 0.86 11.17
N MET A 94 -16.56 -0.14 10.44
CA MET A 94 -16.51 -0.11 8.98
C MET A 94 -17.57 0.83 8.42
N LEU A 95 -17.14 1.90 7.77
CA LEU A 95 -18.03 2.90 7.18
C LEU A 95 -18.39 2.57 5.72
N ALA A 96 -17.42 2.10 4.93
CA ALA A 96 -17.62 1.81 3.51
C ALA A 96 -16.49 0.92 2.94
N SER A 97 -16.75 0.42 1.73
CA SER A 97 -15.70 -0.16 0.87
C SER A 97 -15.89 0.29 -0.57
N THR A 98 -14.83 0.28 -1.38
CA THR A 98 -14.95 0.53 -2.82
C THR A 98 -15.83 -0.51 -3.48
N ARG A 99 -16.65 -0.12 -4.47
CA ARG A 99 -17.58 -1.03 -5.17
C ARG A 99 -16.85 -2.10 -5.94
N ASN A 100 -15.72 -1.71 -6.58
CA ASN A 100 -14.94 -2.55 -7.46
C ASN A 100 -13.49 -2.66 -7.02
N TRP A 101 -12.80 -3.67 -7.55
CA TRP A 101 -11.36 -3.79 -7.45
C TRP A 101 -10.69 -2.67 -8.24
N LEU A 102 -9.85 -1.87 -7.58
CA LEU A 102 -9.06 -0.83 -8.20
C LEU A 102 -7.68 -1.40 -8.57
N ARG A 103 -7.29 -1.27 -9.83
CA ARG A 103 -6.06 -1.88 -10.35
C ARG A 103 -4.98 -0.82 -10.60
N TYR A 104 -3.72 -1.21 -10.34
CA TYR A 104 -2.55 -0.50 -10.84
C TYR A 104 -1.49 -1.49 -11.31
N ARG A 105 -0.64 -1.06 -12.25
CA ARG A 105 0.48 -1.86 -12.76
C ARG A 105 1.77 -1.44 -12.08
N LEU A 106 2.62 -2.43 -11.80
CA LEU A 106 3.98 -2.20 -11.34
C LEU A 106 4.86 -1.69 -12.48
N PRO A 107 5.75 -0.72 -12.25
CA PRO A 107 6.84 -0.43 -13.17
C PRO A 107 7.70 -1.69 -13.40
N ARG A 108 8.35 -1.79 -14.58
CA ARG A 108 9.07 -3.00 -15.00
C ARG A 108 10.07 -3.54 -13.97
N GLN A 109 10.74 -2.66 -13.24
CA GLN A 109 11.70 -3.01 -12.18
C GLN A 109 11.08 -3.64 -10.93
N TYR A 110 9.77 -3.47 -10.72
CA TYR A 110 9.02 -4.02 -9.58
C TYR A 110 8.15 -5.23 -9.95
N VAL A 111 8.16 -5.65 -11.23
CA VAL A 111 7.44 -6.84 -11.68
C VAL A 111 8.10 -8.08 -11.09
N ARG A 112 7.35 -8.89 -10.35
CA ARG A 112 7.83 -10.14 -9.76
C ARG A 112 7.69 -11.26 -10.78
N ARG A 113 8.82 -11.67 -11.38
CA ARG A 113 8.86 -12.69 -12.44
C ARG A 113 9.04 -14.11 -11.92
N ASN A 114 9.31 -14.26 -10.65
CA ASN A 114 9.51 -15.53 -9.95
C ASN A 114 8.22 -16.19 -9.47
N THR A 115 7.07 -15.70 -9.91
CA THR A 115 5.73 -16.25 -9.65
C THR A 115 5.10 -16.75 -10.96
N ASP A 116 4.18 -17.72 -10.88
CA ASP A 116 3.39 -18.20 -12.00
C ASP A 116 1.89 -18.02 -11.67
N PRO A 117 1.17 -17.13 -12.39
CA PRO A 117 1.68 -16.18 -13.39
C PRO A 117 2.55 -15.06 -12.76
N PRO A 118 3.38 -14.36 -13.56
CA PRO A 118 4.16 -13.22 -13.07
C PRO A 118 3.28 -12.13 -12.49
N CYS A 119 3.66 -11.58 -11.31
CA CYS A 119 2.92 -10.49 -10.68
C CYS A 119 3.26 -9.15 -11.36
N ILE A 120 2.37 -8.67 -12.23
CA ILE A 120 2.54 -7.43 -12.99
C ILE A 120 1.86 -6.21 -12.36
N GLY A 121 1.08 -6.41 -11.30
CA GLY A 121 0.32 -5.36 -10.64
C GLY A 121 -0.46 -5.85 -9.43
N GLN A 122 -1.23 -4.96 -8.88
CA GLN A 122 -2.18 -5.30 -7.82
C GLN A 122 -3.59 -4.85 -8.20
N LYS A 123 -4.59 -5.62 -7.76
CA LYS A 123 -5.99 -5.22 -7.67
C LYS A 123 -6.34 -5.09 -6.20
N GLN A 124 -6.86 -3.92 -5.83
CA GLN A 124 -7.09 -3.56 -4.43
C GLN A 124 -8.57 -3.32 -4.16
N ARG A 125 -9.07 -3.91 -3.08
CA ARG A 125 -10.34 -3.55 -2.45
C ARG A 125 -10.02 -2.62 -1.30
N TRP A 126 -10.61 -1.42 -1.27
CA TRP A 126 -10.34 -0.42 -0.25
C TRP A 126 -11.48 -0.35 0.76
N PHE A 127 -11.12 -0.22 2.03
CA PHE A 127 -12.04 -0.14 3.14
C PHE A 127 -11.80 1.16 3.91
N LEU A 128 -12.89 1.84 4.24
CA LEU A 128 -12.89 3.00 5.11
C LEU A 128 -13.34 2.57 6.50
N LEU A 129 -12.50 2.76 7.48
CA LEU A 129 -12.74 2.44 8.87
C LEU A 129 -12.66 3.71 9.70
N ARG A 130 -13.56 3.87 10.67
CA ARG A 130 -13.45 4.88 11.74
C ARG A 130 -12.77 4.26 12.94
N LEU A 131 -11.79 4.93 13.53
CA LEU A 131 -11.23 4.56 14.82
C LEU A 131 -12.24 4.91 15.92
N ILE A 132 -12.68 3.92 16.69
CA ILE A 132 -13.62 4.09 17.81
C ILE A 132 -12.99 3.82 19.18
N SER A 133 -11.75 3.32 19.18
CA SER A 133 -10.91 3.16 20.38
C SER A 133 -9.92 4.31 20.53
N SER A 134 -9.11 4.29 21.61
CA SER A 134 -8.02 5.25 21.80
C SER A 134 -6.91 5.05 20.76
N GLU A 135 -6.27 6.16 20.34
CA GLU A 135 -5.12 6.14 19.43
C GLU A 135 -3.92 5.36 19.95
N ASP A 136 -3.78 5.27 21.28
CA ASP A 136 -2.71 4.50 21.94
C ASP A 136 -2.76 3.01 21.65
N ARG A 137 -3.90 2.54 21.08
CA ARG A 137 -4.06 1.17 20.60
C ARG A 137 -3.30 0.89 19.30
N VAL A 138 -2.91 1.94 18.55
CA VAL A 138 -2.14 1.80 17.31
C VAL A 138 -0.69 1.49 17.66
N HIS A 139 -0.22 0.30 17.30
CA HIS A 139 1.16 -0.14 17.51
C HIS A 139 1.66 -1.02 16.36
N PHE A 140 2.98 -1.16 16.20
CA PHE A 140 3.59 -1.79 15.03
C PHE A 140 4.38 -3.07 15.36
N ASP A 141 4.32 -3.55 16.57
CA ASP A 141 5.06 -4.71 17.10
C ASP A 141 4.24 -6.00 17.12
N ALA A 142 3.07 -6.03 16.46
CA ALA A 142 2.22 -7.21 16.36
C ALA A 142 2.90 -8.37 15.59
N THR A 143 3.92 -8.08 14.78
CA THR A 143 4.69 -9.07 14.00
C THR A 143 6.19 -8.93 14.24
N LYS A 144 6.96 -10.02 14.01
CA LYS A 144 8.43 -10.01 14.16
C LYS A 144 9.13 -9.08 13.14
N GLU A 145 8.51 -8.85 11.99
CA GLU A 145 9.01 -8.02 10.90
C GLU A 145 7.95 -6.96 10.57
N PRO A 146 7.89 -5.86 11.34
CA PRO A 146 6.86 -4.84 11.13
C PRO A 146 7.02 -4.13 9.78
N GLU A 147 5.93 -3.94 9.06
CA GLU A 147 5.90 -3.15 7.81
C GLU A 147 6.14 -1.66 8.10
N PHE A 148 5.67 -1.17 9.25
CA PHE A 148 5.78 0.21 9.70
C PHE A 148 6.62 0.35 10.96
N GLU A 149 7.35 1.46 11.06
CA GLU A 149 8.12 1.86 12.24
C GLU A 149 7.56 3.12 12.92
N SER A 150 6.60 3.79 12.28
CA SER A 150 5.97 5.00 12.76
C SER A 150 4.62 5.23 12.08
N SER A 151 3.82 6.15 12.62
CA SER A 151 2.61 6.63 11.97
C SER A 151 2.42 8.13 12.17
N ARG A 152 1.52 8.69 11.37
CA ARG A 152 1.03 10.05 11.54
C ARG A 152 -0.39 10.19 11.01
N TRP A 153 -1.15 11.07 11.61
CA TRP A 153 -2.44 11.51 11.13
C TRP A 153 -2.25 12.70 10.18
N VAL A 154 -2.91 12.66 9.05
CA VAL A 154 -2.75 13.67 7.98
C VAL A 154 -4.09 14.00 7.35
N ASP A 155 -4.14 15.13 6.65
CA ASP A 155 -5.33 15.53 5.89
C ASP A 155 -5.69 14.48 4.83
N TYR A 156 -6.98 14.31 4.57
CA TYR A 156 -7.57 13.27 3.74
C TYR A 156 -6.88 13.05 2.39
N TRP A 157 -6.42 14.10 1.72
CA TRP A 157 -5.76 14.01 0.41
C TRP A 157 -4.24 13.90 0.45
N THR A 158 -3.62 14.12 1.59
CA THR A 158 -2.15 14.04 1.76
C THR A 158 -1.57 12.70 1.31
N PRO A 159 -2.21 11.52 1.59
CA PRO A 159 -1.70 10.22 1.18
C PRO A 159 -1.41 10.08 -0.32
N VAL A 160 -2.17 10.76 -1.17
CA VAL A 160 -1.98 10.69 -2.62
C VAL A 160 -0.64 11.28 -3.06
N ARG A 161 -0.12 12.29 -2.34
CA ARG A 161 1.18 12.91 -2.60
C ARG A 161 2.34 12.12 -2.02
N GLU A 162 2.12 11.54 -0.84
CA GLU A 162 3.16 10.89 -0.03
C GLU A 162 3.49 9.48 -0.52
N VAL A 163 2.50 8.78 -1.07
CA VAL A 163 2.70 7.42 -1.56
C VAL A 163 3.59 7.40 -2.81
N ILE A 164 4.31 6.29 -3.01
CA ILE A 164 5.13 6.08 -4.20
C ILE A 164 4.33 6.35 -5.49
N TYR A 165 4.95 7.01 -6.45
CA TYR A 165 4.30 7.62 -7.63
C TYR A 165 3.35 6.70 -8.41
N PHE A 166 3.67 5.42 -8.55
CA PHE A 166 2.83 4.49 -9.34
C PHE A 166 1.55 4.04 -8.60
N LYS A 167 1.44 4.29 -7.29
CA LYS A 167 0.22 4.06 -6.49
C LYS A 167 -0.68 5.30 -6.42
N ARG A 168 -0.21 6.50 -6.76
CA ARG A 168 -0.98 7.76 -6.61
C ARG A 168 -2.35 7.71 -7.25
N ALA A 169 -2.45 7.16 -8.47
CA ALA A 169 -3.71 7.09 -9.19
C ALA A 169 -4.74 6.16 -8.52
N VAL A 170 -4.33 5.04 -7.93
CA VAL A 170 -5.24 4.13 -7.23
C VAL A 170 -5.66 4.72 -5.89
N TYR A 171 -4.77 5.40 -5.18
CA TYR A 171 -5.09 6.14 -3.95
C TYR A 171 -6.11 7.25 -4.20
N ALA A 172 -5.89 8.08 -5.22
CA ALA A 172 -6.84 9.15 -5.56
C ALA A 172 -8.24 8.60 -5.89
N ARG A 173 -8.32 7.49 -6.64
CA ARG A 173 -9.60 6.85 -6.98
C ARG A 173 -10.29 6.26 -5.75
N ALA A 174 -9.52 5.61 -4.87
CA ALA A 174 -10.07 5.02 -3.64
C ALA A 174 -10.63 6.11 -2.72
N LEU A 175 -9.85 7.15 -2.45
CA LEU A 175 -10.28 8.25 -1.61
C LEU A 175 -11.47 9.02 -2.21
N ASP A 176 -11.50 9.25 -3.52
CA ASP A 176 -12.62 9.90 -4.21
C ASP A 176 -13.94 9.11 -4.05
N GLU A 177 -13.87 7.79 -4.21
CA GLU A 177 -15.03 6.91 -4.03
C GLU A 177 -15.50 6.86 -2.56
N LEU A 178 -14.57 6.89 -1.60
CA LEU A 178 -14.86 6.78 -0.17
C LEU A 178 -15.21 8.12 0.48
N ALA A 179 -14.91 9.25 -0.15
CA ALA A 179 -15.07 10.60 0.43
C ALA A 179 -16.48 10.89 0.95
N ARG A 180 -17.51 10.47 0.22
CA ARG A 180 -18.91 10.70 0.63
C ARG A 180 -19.30 9.90 1.87
N SER A 181 -18.73 8.71 2.05
CA SER A 181 -18.97 7.90 3.25
C SER A 181 -18.16 8.39 4.44
N ALA A 182 -16.96 8.93 4.18
CA ALA A 182 -16.13 9.55 5.19
C ALA A 182 -16.74 10.86 5.72
N PHE A 183 -17.35 11.66 4.81
CA PHE A 183 -17.84 13.01 5.08
C PHE A 183 -19.21 13.21 4.41
N PRO A 184 -20.30 12.69 4.98
CA PRO A 184 -21.63 12.70 4.33
C PRO A 184 -22.16 14.10 4.00
N HIS A 185 -21.82 15.11 4.82
CA HIS A 185 -22.34 16.47 4.68
C HIS A 185 -21.41 17.41 3.91
N ASP A 186 -20.10 17.16 3.96
CA ASP A 186 -19.09 18.04 3.36
C ASP A 186 -17.90 17.20 2.86
N PRO A 187 -18.09 16.43 1.77
CA PRO A 187 -17.01 15.62 1.22
C PRO A 187 -15.90 16.51 0.65
N PRO A 188 -14.62 16.25 1.03
CA PRO A 188 -13.51 17.03 0.54
C PRO A 188 -13.37 16.81 -0.97
N GLN A 189 -13.38 17.91 -1.72
CA GLN A 189 -13.26 17.86 -3.17
C GLN A 189 -11.91 17.30 -3.60
N LEU A 190 -11.92 16.59 -4.72
CA LEU A 190 -10.71 16.07 -5.33
C LEU A 190 -9.79 17.25 -5.71
N PRO A 191 -8.56 17.33 -5.18
CA PRO A 191 -7.70 18.45 -5.45
C PRO A 191 -7.36 18.59 -6.95
N GLU A 192 -7.28 19.81 -7.46
CA GLU A 192 -6.99 20.09 -8.88
C GLU A 192 -5.68 19.45 -9.37
N TRP A 193 -4.64 19.41 -8.52
CA TRP A 193 -3.37 18.77 -8.86
C TRP A 193 -3.51 17.28 -9.20
N SER A 194 -4.48 16.57 -8.63
CA SER A 194 -4.74 15.15 -8.93
C SER A 194 -5.32 14.98 -10.34
N THR A 195 -6.04 15.96 -10.82
CA THR A 195 -6.61 16.02 -12.17
C THR A 195 -5.56 16.38 -13.21
N GLN A 196 -4.64 17.31 -12.87
CA GLN A 196 -3.53 17.70 -13.73
C GLN A 196 -2.55 16.54 -13.97
N GLU A 197 -2.22 15.74 -12.96
CA GLU A 197 -1.38 14.54 -13.15
C GLU A 197 -2.04 13.51 -14.10
N LYS A 198 -3.37 13.33 -14.04
CA LYS A 198 -4.10 12.49 -15.01
C LYS A 198 -3.98 13.04 -16.44
N ASN A 199 -4.13 14.35 -16.60
CA ASN A 199 -4.05 14.99 -17.92
C ASN A 199 -2.64 14.92 -18.50
N LEU A 200 -1.59 15.17 -17.70
CA LEU A 200 -0.19 15.07 -18.13
C LEU A 200 0.18 13.62 -18.52
N ARG A 201 -0.28 12.62 -17.78
CA ARG A 201 -0.06 11.20 -18.13
C ARG A 201 -0.80 10.80 -19.41
N ASN A 202 -2.01 11.29 -19.61
CA ASN A 202 -2.79 11.01 -20.82
C ASN A 202 -2.14 11.65 -22.05
N ILE A 203 -1.60 12.87 -21.93
CA ILE A 203 -0.85 13.55 -22.98
C ILE A 203 0.45 12.80 -23.30
N ALA A 204 1.22 12.40 -22.27
CA ALA A 204 2.45 11.64 -22.43
C ALA A 204 2.22 10.26 -23.10
N ASN A 205 1.14 9.56 -22.72
CA ASN A 205 0.76 8.28 -23.33
C ASN A 205 0.26 8.44 -24.78
N ARG A 206 -0.43 9.53 -25.12
CA ARG A 206 -0.81 9.85 -26.50
C ARG A 206 0.41 10.12 -27.37
N ARG A 207 1.38 10.91 -26.89
CA ARG A 207 2.63 11.20 -27.63
C ARG A 207 3.41 9.91 -27.91
N LYS A 208 3.60 9.02 -26.89
CA LYS A 208 4.28 7.72 -27.10
C LYS A 208 3.59 6.80 -28.11
N ARG A 209 2.27 6.91 -28.30
CA ARG A 209 1.54 6.14 -29.32
C ARG A 209 1.70 6.72 -30.73
N MET A 210 1.93 8.02 -30.83
CA MET A 210 2.15 8.69 -32.13
C MET A 210 3.60 8.51 -32.61
N ASP A 211 4.58 8.50 -31.71
CA ASP A 211 6.01 8.34 -32.03
C ASP A 211 6.42 6.86 -32.23
N GLY A 212 5.56 5.90 -31.89
CA GLY A 212 5.82 4.45 -32.05
C GLY A 212 5.20 3.81 -33.29
N SER A 213 4.67 4.60 -34.22
CA SER A 213 4.06 4.17 -35.51
C SER A 213 4.89 4.61 -36.69
N GLY A 214 6.23 4.39 -36.62
CA GLY A 214 7.18 4.58 -37.69
C GLY A 214 8.00 3.33 -37.92
#